data_dac95e44c0bf2636d71e846fa195e35d
#
_entry.id   dac95e44c0bf2636d71e846fa195e35d
#
_cell.length_a   1.000
_cell.length_b   1.000
_cell.length_c   1.000
_cell.angle_alpha   90.00
_cell.angle_beta   90.00
_cell.angle_gamma   90.00
#
_symmetry.space_group_name_H-M   'P 1'
#
loop_
_entity.id
_entity.type
_entity.pdbx_description
1 polymer ?
#
loop_
_entity_poly.entity_id
_entity_poly.type
_entity_poly.pdbx_seq_one_letter_code
_entity_poly.pdbx_strand_id
1 'polypeptide(L)'
;MASGLGTAHERDAAGGQPAGSGTPQLPLAQFEPRSMLHIAETQVARARFPVIDFHTHVSPRPGSRRPAVPPGQLVTVMDSVNLRTMVNLTGGAGAELAATVKNFDRAFPGRFVSMTEPAWTRASEAGYASWQADEIGQAKSVGAVGVKILKTLGLYLRDGGPQGRLVKVDDPRFDPMWDACGRLGLPVAMHVGDPEAFFLPTDRFNERYEELSAHPDWSFSGRDFPAFKEILAARDRVFSKHPHTTFVALHVGHWAENLTAVGEMLDRFPHVHVEIGARIGELGRQPRTARRFFDRYQDRILFGTDAVPLGTETPQQVFGEELYGIYYRFLETDDEYFDYAPSKVPPQGRWRIYGLGLPESILRKVYYENAERILGLKLVTA
;
A
#
# COMPACT_ATOMS: atom_id res chain seq x y z
N MET A 1 -58.17 -0.81 39.92
CA MET A 1 -59.25 -1.08 38.95
C MET A 1 -58.60 -1.25 37.60
N ALA A 2 -58.44 -2.48 37.24
CA ALA A 2 -58.93 -3.20 36.07
C ALA A 2 -58.19 -2.78 34.78
N SER A 3 -57.25 -3.51 34.32
CA SER A 3 -57.21 -4.77 33.51
C SER A 3 -57.64 -4.55 32.07
N GLY A 4 -56.76 -4.89 31.15
CA GLY A 4 -57.04 -5.00 29.71
C GLY A 4 -55.88 -5.55 28.95
N LEU A 5 -55.63 -6.87 29.04
CA LEU A 5 -54.77 -7.65 28.17
C LEU A 5 -55.47 -7.83 26.81
N GLY A 6 -54.82 -7.39 25.74
CA GLY A 6 -55.23 -7.68 24.36
C GLY A 6 -54.27 -8.70 23.73
N THR A 7 -54.79 -9.86 23.47
CA THR A 7 -54.15 -11.02 22.87
C THR A 7 -53.78 -10.74 21.40
N ALA A 8 -52.50 -11.04 21.05
CA ALA A 8 -52.04 -11.08 19.67
C ALA A 8 -52.68 -12.27 18.93
N HIS A 9 -53.31 -12.00 17.82
CA HIS A 9 -53.74 -13.04 16.86
C HIS A 9 -52.55 -13.48 16.02
N GLU A 10 -52.15 -14.70 16.21
CA GLU A 10 -51.41 -15.45 15.21
C GLU A 10 -52.31 -15.61 13.98
N ARG A 11 -51.83 -15.14 12.85
CA ARG A 11 -52.38 -15.50 11.54
C ARG A 11 -51.43 -16.48 10.89
N ASP A 12 -51.72 -17.75 10.94
CA ASP A 12 -51.25 -18.76 10.03
C ASP A 12 -51.66 -18.36 8.60
N ALA A 13 -50.64 -17.97 7.81
CA ALA A 13 -50.76 -17.90 6.36
C ALA A 13 -49.92 -18.96 5.74
N ALA A 14 -50.48 -20.19 5.65
CA ALA A 14 -50.01 -21.20 4.72
C ALA A 14 -50.35 -20.72 3.29
N GLY A 15 -49.47 -19.87 2.73
CA GLY A 15 -49.46 -19.54 1.31
C GLY A 15 -48.31 -20.30 0.65
N GLY A 16 -48.63 -21.48 0.03
CA GLY A 16 -47.68 -22.17 -0.83
C GLY A 16 -47.23 -21.24 -1.94
N GLN A 17 -45.94 -20.91 -1.95
CA GLN A 17 -45.33 -20.26 -3.11
C GLN A 17 -45.44 -21.26 -4.30
N PRO A 18 -45.85 -20.78 -5.49
CA PRO A 18 -45.79 -21.62 -6.69
C PRO A 18 -44.32 -21.96 -6.92
N ALA A 19 -44.04 -23.22 -7.26
CA ALA A 19 -42.74 -23.67 -7.72
C ALA A 19 -42.36 -22.82 -8.95
N GLY A 20 -41.71 -21.70 -8.69
CA GLY A 20 -41.24 -20.78 -9.72
C GLY A 20 -40.17 -21.49 -10.52
N SER A 21 -40.23 -21.39 -11.83
CA SER A 21 -39.15 -21.61 -12.75
C SER A 21 -37.87 -21.05 -12.16
N GLY A 22 -36.98 -21.90 -11.62
CA GLY A 22 -35.80 -21.47 -10.92
C GLY A 22 -34.96 -20.57 -11.84
N THR A 23 -34.84 -19.31 -11.49
CA THR A 23 -33.87 -18.44 -12.15
C THR A 23 -32.51 -19.13 -12.03
N PRO A 24 -31.79 -19.36 -13.13
CA PRO A 24 -30.49 -20.01 -13.06
C PRO A 24 -29.62 -19.28 -12.02
N GLN A 25 -29.09 -20.04 -11.07
CA GLN A 25 -28.16 -19.47 -10.10
C GLN A 25 -26.95 -18.93 -10.85
N LEU A 26 -26.74 -17.60 -10.79
CA LEU A 26 -25.58 -16.95 -11.36
C LEU A 26 -24.41 -17.09 -10.37
N PRO A 27 -23.32 -17.80 -10.71
CA PRO A 27 -22.12 -17.84 -9.88
C PRO A 27 -21.56 -16.43 -9.64
N LEU A 28 -21.06 -16.15 -8.44
CA LEU A 28 -20.49 -14.85 -8.10
C LEU A 28 -19.40 -14.39 -9.10
N ALA A 29 -18.56 -15.32 -9.56
CA ALA A 29 -17.51 -15.04 -10.54
C ALA A 29 -18.03 -14.57 -11.91
N GLN A 30 -19.32 -14.82 -12.23
CA GLN A 30 -19.98 -14.39 -13.45
C GLN A 30 -20.86 -13.15 -13.25
N PHE A 31 -20.95 -12.66 -12.02
CA PHE A 31 -21.72 -11.48 -11.68
C PHE A 31 -20.92 -10.21 -11.98
N GLU A 32 -21.22 -9.56 -13.09
CA GLU A 32 -20.59 -8.32 -13.57
C GLU A 32 -21.64 -7.20 -13.70
N PRO A 33 -22.12 -6.65 -12.57
CA PRO A 33 -23.13 -5.62 -12.60
C PRO A 33 -22.60 -4.33 -13.27
N ARG A 34 -23.44 -3.75 -14.15
CA ARG A 34 -23.17 -2.43 -14.73
C ARG A 34 -23.94 -1.38 -13.96
N SER A 35 -23.29 -0.28 -13.62
CA SER A 35 -23.95 0.85 -13.01
C SER A 35 -25.03 1.42 -13.96
N MET A 36 -26.16 1.75 -13.39
CA MET A 36 -27.23 2.48 -14.08
C MET A 36 -27.24 3.96 -13.70
N LEU A 37 -26.24 4.44 -12.97
CA LEU A 37 -26.12 5.83 -12.60
C LEU A 37 -25.72 6.67 -13.84
N HIS A 38 -26.35 7.83 -13.97
CA HIS A 38 -25.99 8.85 -14.94
C HIS A 38 -25.26 9.97 -14.19
N ILE A 39 -23.95 9.84 -14.07
CA ILE A 39 -23.08 10.74 -13.31
C ILE A 39 -21.99 11.30 -14.25
N ALA A 40 -21.37 12.39 -13.81
CA ALA A 40 -20.23 12.95 -14.54
C ALA A 40 -19.02 12.00 -14.48
N GLU A 41 -18.31 11.91 -15.59
CA GLU A 41 -17.04 11.17 -15.68
C GLU A 41 -15.94 12.12 -16.15
N THR A 42 -14.98 12.35 -15.25
CA THR A 42 -13.83 13.20 -15.55
C THR A 42 -12.63 12.35 -15.95
N GLN A 43 -12.07 12.64 -17.10
CA GLN A 43 -10.82 12.01 -17.55
C GLN A 43 -9.62 12.86 -17.08
N VAL A 44 -8.80 12.32 -16.20
CA VAL A 44 -7.58 12.97 -15.72
C VAL A 44 -6.38 12.19 -16.22
N ALA A 45 -6.06 12.37 -17.49
CA ALA A 45 -4.95 11.65 -18.13
C ALA A 45 -3.56 12.09 -17.62
N ARG A 46 -3.46 13.26 -17.01
CA ARG A 46 -2.21 13.88 -16.59
C ARG A 46 -2.41 14.64 -15.29
N ALA A 47 -1.54 14.41 -14.30
CA ALA A 47 -1.60 15.12 -13.04
C ALA A 47 -1.43 16.65 -13.23
N ARG A 48 -2.19 17.41 -12.45
CA ARG A 48 -2.14 18.88 -12.44
C ARG A 48 -0.77 19.44 -12.06
N PHE A 49 -0.05 18.75 -11.19
CA PHE A 49 1.31 19.08 -10.73
C PHE A 49 2.27 17.94 -11.00
N PRO A 50 3.60 18.17 -11.01
CA PRO A 50 4.57 17.09 -11.05
C PRO A 50 4.36 16.09 -9.92
N VAL A 51 4.61 14.81 -10.17
CA VAL A 51 4.39 13.73 -9.20
C VAL A 51 5.69 13.00 -8.89
N ILE A 52 5.93 12.70 -7.63
CA ILE A 52 6.86 11.68 -7.15
C ILE A 52 6.03 10.49 -6.69
N ASP A 53 6.13 9.36 -7.36
CA ASP A 53 5.54 8.11 -6.88
C ASP A 53 6.49 7.45 -5.88
N PHE A 54 6.15 7.55 -4.60
CA PHE A 54 6.99 7.06 -3.51
C PHE A 54 7.01 5.53 -3.40
N HIS A 55 6.08 4.83 -4.06
CA HIS A 55 5.95 3.39 -3.92
C HIS A 55 5.81 2.68 -5.26
N THR A 56 6.94 2.22 -5.80
CA THR A 56 6.98 1.45 -7.04
C THR A 56 7.94 0.26 -6.95
N HIS A 57 7.75 -0.72 -7.82
CA HIS A 57 8.54 -1.95 -7.89
C HIS A 57 9.11 -2.15 -9.31
N VAL A 58 9.94 -1.22 -9.77
CA VAL A 58 10.40 -1.17 -11.17
C VAL A 58 11.48 -2.19 -11.51
N SER A 59 12.30 -2.60 -10.55
CA SER A 59 13.28 -3.66 -10.76
C SER A 59 12.71 -5.02 -10.34
N PRO A 60 12.85 -6.08 -11.17
CA PRO A 60 12.43 -7.42 -10.78
C PRO A 60 13.34 -7.93 -9.66
N ARG A 61 12.76 -8.61 -8.68
CA ARG A 61 13.52 -9.29 -7.64
C ARG A 61 14.25 -10.50 -8.19
N PRO A 62 15.38 -10.91 -7.58
CA PRO A 62 16.01 -12.17 -7.87
C PRO A 62 15.04 -13.33 -7.79
N GLY A 63 15.04 -14.19 -8.82
CA GLY A 63 14.10 -15.32 -8.91
C GLY A 63 12.67 -14.93 -9.33
N SER A 64 12.38 -13.66 -9.55
CA SER A 64 11.11 -13.23 -10.14
C SER A 64 10.98 -13.76 -11.56
N ARG A 65 9.78 -14.27 -11.90
CA ARG A 65 9.43 -14.63 -13.28
C ARG A 65 9.03 -13.41 -14.14
N ARG A 66 8.93 -12.23 -13.52
CA ARG A 66 8.59 -10.99 -14.25
C ARG A 66 9.77 -10.56 -15.11
N PRO A 67 9.57 -10.29 -16.41
CA PRO A 67 10.61 -9.72 -17.24
C PRO A 67 10.95 -8.31 -16.78
N ALA A 68 12.23 -7.93 -16.94
CA ALA A 68 12.63 -6.54 -16.73
C ALA A 68 12.07 -5.66 -17.85
N VAL A 69 11.51 -4.51 -17.49
CA VAL A 69 11.10 -3.48 -18.45
C VAL A 69 12.26 -2.50 -18.64
N PRO A 70 12.66 -2.20 -19.88
CA PRO A 70 13.66 -1.18 -20.13
C PRO A 70 13.26 0.16 -19.52
N PRO A 71 14.12 0.84 -18.72
CA PRO A 71 13.77 2.09 -18.05
C PRO A 71 13.25 3.17 -18.98
N GLY A 72 13.75 3.25 -20.24
CA GLY A 72 13.27 4.20 -21.23
C GLY A 72 11.79 4.04 -21.58
N GLN A 73 11.25 2.82 -21.56
CA GLN A 73 9.81 2.59 -21.77
C GLN A 73 8.98 3.11 -20.58
N LEU A 74 9.50 2.97 -19.36
CA LEU A 74 8.85 3.54 -18.18
C LEU A 74 8.82 5.06 -18.27
N VAL A 75 9.94 5.68 -18.67
CA VAL A 75 10.06 7.15 -18.83
C VAL A 75 9.03 7.68 -19.82
N THR A 76 8.75 6.97 -20.92
CA THR A 76 7.72 7.39 -21.87
C THR A 76 6.33 7.52 -21.21
N VAL A 77 5.93 6.53 -20.41
CA VAL A 77 4.67 6.59 -19.67
C VAL A 77 4.73 7.68 -18.57
N MET A 78 5.86 7.80 -17.87
CA MET A 78 6.03 8.85 -16.86
C MET A 78 5.82 10.25 -17.45
N ASP A 79 6.34 10.49 -18.64
CA ASP A 79 6.21 11.79 -19.31
C ASP A 79 4.77 12.09 -19.71
N SER A 80 4.02 11.09 -20.18
CA SER A 80 2.62 11.28 -20.57
C SER A 80 1.73 11.64 -19.39
N VAL A 81 1.98 11.08 -18.19
CA VAL A 81 1.14 11.27 -16.99
C VAL A 81 1.64 12.33 -16.01
N ASN A 82 2.71 13.07 -16.31
CA ASN A 82 3.39 14.05 -15.43
C ASN A 82 4.06 13.43 -14.18
N LEU A 83 4.43 12.15 -14.26
CA LEU A 83 5.22 11.48 -13.25
C LEU A 83 6.70 11.84 -13.44
N ARG A 84 7.31 12.52 -12.49
CA ARG A 84 8.70 12.99 -12.60
C ARG A 84 9.69 11.99 -12.04
N THR A 85 9.39 11.42 -10.89
CA THR A 85 10.29 10.49 -10.22
C THR A 85 9.53 9.27 -9.71
N MET A 86 10.08 8.09 -9.93
CA MET A 86 9.64 6.85 -9.29
C MET A 86 10.65 6.43 -8.22
N VAL A 87 10.16 6.20 -7.00
CA VAL A 87 10.96 5.61 -5.93
C VAL A 87 10.85 4.10 -6.02
N ASN A 88 11.91 3.46 -6.44
CA ASN A 88 11.98 2.01 -6.57
C ASN A 88 12.23 1.35 -5.22
N LEU A 89 11.23 0.67 -4.68
CA LEU A 89 11.32 -0.03 -3.40
C LEU A 89 11.88 -1.46 -3.52
N THR A 90 12.28 -1.89 -4.72
CA THR A 90 12.92 -3.18 -4.98
C THR A 90 14.35 -3.01 -5.49
N GLY A 91 15.09 -2.07 -4.91
CA GLY A 91 16.47 -1.79 -5.32
C GLY A 91 17.46 -2.90 -5.03
N GLY A 92 17.12 -3.83 -4.12
CA GLY A 92 17.97 -4.93 -3.69
C GLY A 92 19.01 -4.51 -2.66
N ALA A 93 20.04 -5.35 -2.46
CA ALA A 93 21.13 -5.12 -1.53
C ALA A 93 22.48 -5.38 -2.19
N GLY A 94 23.56 -4.77 -1.66
CA GLY A 94 24.92 -5.01 -2.13
C GLY A 94 25.11 -4.83 -3.64
N ALA A 95 25.53 -5.88 -4.35
CA ALA A 95 25.77 -5.84 -5.79
C ALA A 95 24.49 -5.61 -6.62
N GLU A 96 23.35 -6.09 -6.14
CA GLU A 96 22.06 -5.88 -6.81
C GLU A 96 21.66 -4.40 -6.76
N LEU A 97 21.79 -3.77 -5.58
CA LEU A 97 21.57 -2.33 -5.43
C LEU A 97 22.48 -1.53 -6.36
N ALA A 98 23.78 -1.89 -6.42
CA ALA A 98 24.73 -1.20 -7.30
C ALA A 98 24.34 -1.31 -8.78
N ALA A 99 23.85 -2.48 -9.21
CA ALA A 99 23.35 -2.69 -10.56
C ALA A 99 22.07 -1.88 -10.81
N THR A 100 21.12 -1.86 -9.87
CA THR A 100 19.89 -1.08 -9.97
C THR A 100 20.17 0.42 -10.07
N VAL A 101 20.98 0.97 -9.17
CA VAL A 101 21.38 2.37 -9.19
C VAL A 101 22.09 2.74 -10.50
N LYS A 102 22.96 1.86 -11.02
CA LYS A 102 23.61 2.09 -12.31
C LYS A 102 22.62 2.15 -13.46
N ASN A 103 21.69 1.19 -13.53
CA ASN A 103 20.83 0.98 -14.69
C ASN A 103 19.58 1.90 -14.72
N PHE A 104 19.14 2.36 -13.56
CA PHE A 104 17.98 3.24 -13.40
C PHE A 104 18.40 4.64 -12.96
N ASP A 105 18.89 4.80 -11.74
CA ASP A 105 19.08 6.11 -11.12
C ASP A 105 20.11 6.96 -11.85
N ARG A 106 21.28 6.37 -12.18
CA ARG A 106 22.37 7.08 -12.89
C ARG A 106 22.15 7.17 -14.40
N ALA A 107 21.48 6.16 -14.99
CA ALA A 107 21.19 6.17 -16.41
C ALA A 107 20.08 7.16 -16.79
N PHE A 108 19.16 7.44 -15.84
CA PHE A 108 18.04 8.38 -16.03
C PHE A 108 17.94 9.32 -14.81
N PRO A 109 18.88 10.27 -14.68
CA PRO A 109 18.97 11.14 -13.51
C PRO A 109 17.65 11.89 -13.21
N GLY A 110 17.20 11.84 -11.96
CA GLY A 110 15.96 12.47 -11.51
C GLY A 110 14.68 11.71 -11.86
N ARG A 111 14.77 10.64 -12.67
CA ARG A 111 13.58 9.84 -13.02
C ARG A 111 13.38 8.65 -12.09
N PHE A 112 14.45 8.08 -11.58
CA PHE A 112 14.42 6.98 -10.63
C PHE A 112 15.35 7.26 -9.46
N VAL A 113 14.94 6.82 -8.29
CA VAL A 113 15.76 6.71 -7.09
C VAL A 113 15.43 5.39 -6.40
N SER A 114 16.42 4.71 -5.85
CA SER A 114 16.24 3.35 -5.34
C SER A 114 16.47 3.26 -3.83
N MET A 115 15.65 2.48 -3.15
CA MET A 115 15.85 2.08 -1.75
C MET A 115 16.56 0.71 -1.68
N THR A 116 17.36 0.52 -0.64
CA THR A 116 17.95 -0.78 -0.32
C THR A 116 16.99 -1.64 0.51
N GLU A 117 17.23 -2.94 0.51
CA GLU A 117 16.56 -3.92 1.36
C GLU A 117 17.54 -4.56 2.34
N PRO A 118 17.14 -4.90 3.59
CA PRO A 118 17.99 -5.67 4.50
C PRO A 118 18.24 -7.09 4.00
N ALA A 119 19.41 -7.65 4.36
CA ALA A 119 19.77 -9.04 4.01
C ALA A 119 19.14 -10.04 5.00
N TRP A 120 17.86 -10.31 4.81
CA TRP A 120 17.05 -11.16 5.71
C TRP A 120 17.58 -12.57 5.88
N THR A 121 18.23 -13.16 4.85
CA THR A 121 18.80 -14.51 4.89
C THR A 121 19.88 -14.66 5.95
N ARG A 122 20.51 -13.57 6.38
CA ARG A 122 21.57 -13.53 7.38
C ARG A 122 21.08 -13.18 8.79
N ALA A 123 19.78 -12.91 8.96
CA ALA A 123 19.23 -12.35 10.21
C ALA A 123 19.48 -13.21 11.47
N SER A 124 19.74 -14.50 11.31
CA SER A 124 20.08 -15.43 12.42
C SER A 124 21.58 -15.60 12.64
N GLU A 125 22.44 -14.93 11.86
CA GLU A 125 23.90 -15.04 12.00
C GLU A 125 24.41 -14.21 13.20
N ALA A 126 25.44 -14.71 13.87
CA ALA A 126 26.12 -13.95 14.90
C ALA A 126 26.73 -12.67 14.31
N GLY A 127 26.52 -11.53 15.01
CA GLY A 127 26.99 -10.22 14.54
C GLY A 127 26.14 -9.55 13.46
N TYR A 128 25.03 -10.16 13.04
CA TYR A 128 24.13 -9.59 12.04
C TYR A 128 23.73 -8.13 12.34
N ALA A 129 23.37 -7.83 13.59
CA ALA A 129 22.87 -6.52 13.99
C ALA A 129 23.84 -5.36 13.62
N SER A 130 25.12 -5.50 13.96
CA SER A 130 26.16 -4.50 13.62
C SER A 130 26.47 -4.52 12.13
N TRP A 131 26.63 -5.72 11.56
CA TRP A 131 26.91 -5.87 10.14
C TRP A 131 25.81 -5.24 9.27
N GLN A 132 24.52 -5.47 9.58
CA GLN A 132 23.43 -4.89 8.81
C GLN A 132 23.37 -3.36 8.94
N ALA A 133 23.71 -2.81 10.11
CA ALA A 133 23.83 -1.37 10.30
C ALA A 133 24.94 -0.75 9.43
N ASP A 134 26.08 -1.44 9.30
CA ASP A 134 27.18 -1.02 8.42
C ASP A 134 26.78 -1.12 6.93
N GLU A 135 26.05 -2.18 6.54
CA GLU A 135 25.51 -2.33 5.18
C GLU A 135 24.56 -1.19 4.77
N ILE A 136 23.79 -0.63 5.70
CA ILE A 136 22.98 0.57 5.43
C ILE A 136 23.87 1.76 5.06
N GLY A 137 25.02 1.91 5.73
CA GLY A 137 26.03 2.92 5.38
C GLY A 137 26.62 2.71 3.98
N GLN A 138 26.94 1.46 3.64
CA GLN A 138 27.42 1.10 2.30
C GLN A 138 26.35 1.37 1.24
N ALA A 139 25.11 0.98 1.48
CA ALA A 139 24.01 1.23 0.56
C ALA A 139 23.84 2.71 0.26
N LYS A 140 23.92 3.58 1.28
CA LYS A 140 23.92 5.04 1.09
C LYS A 140 25.06 5.50 0.19
N SER A 141 26.27 4.98 0.37
CA SER A 141 27.43 5.34 -0.45
C SER A 141 27.27 4.93 -1.92
N VAL A 142 26.54 3.84 -2.18
CA VAL A 142 26.19 3.37 -3.54
C VAL A 142 25.15 4.30 -4.18
N GLY A 143 24.27 4.92 -3.40
CA GLY A 143 23.25 5.84 -3.87
C GLY A 143 21.81 5.55 -3.39
N ALA A 144 21.63 4.60 -2.44
CA ALA A 144 20.31 4.35 -1.85
C ALA A 144 19.77 5.61 -1.16
N VAL A 145 18.50 5.94 -1.42
CA VAL A 145 17.80 7.09 -0.82
C VAL A 145 16.95 6.72 0.40
N GLY A 146 16.89 5.46 0.76
CA GLY A 146 16.12 4.95 1.89
C GLY A 146 16.25 3.43 2.02
N VAL A 147 15.49 2.87 2.96
CA VAL A 147 15.45 1.44 3.26
C VAL A 147 14.03 0.93 3.14
N LYS A 148 13.81 -0.14 2.38
CA LYS A 148 12.53 -0.84 2.28
C LYS A 148 12.49 -2.02 3.23
N ILE A 149 11.49 -2.05 4.08
CA ILE A 149 11.12 -3.22 4.87
C ILE A 149 9.90 -3.85 4.25
N LEU A 150 10.00 -5.12 3.94
CA LEU A 150 8.90 -5.93 3.45
C LEU A 150 8.22 -6.67 4.58
N LYS A 151 7.03 -7.16 4.33
CA LYS A 151 6.29 -8.06 5.23
C LYS A 151 7.02 -9.39 5.50
N THR A 152 8.19 -9.61 4.89
CA THR A 152 9.14 -10.64 5.33
C THR A 152 9.40 -10.53 6.83
N LEU A 153 9.64 -9.33 7.34
CA LEU A 153 9.73 -9.07 8.77
C LEU A 153 8.35 -9.07 9.41
N GLY A 154 8.14 -9.95 10.37
CA GLY A 154 6.90 -10.10 11.14
C GLY A 154 5.94 -11.16 10.59
N LEU A 155 6.00 -11.52 9.30
CA LEU A 155 5.08 -12.51 8.70
C LEU A 155 5.78 -13.74 8.11
N TYR A 156 7.03 -13.64 7.66
CA TYR A 156 7.72 -14.75 6.98
C TYR A 156 9.07 -15.11 7.57
N LEU A 157 9.81 -14.13 8.12
CA LEU A 157 11.13 -14.38 8.69
C LEU A 157 11.02 -15.25 9.95
N ARG A 158 11.73 -16.38 9.96
CA ARG A 158 11.74 -17.33 11.07
C ARG A 158 13.15 -17.65 11.53
N ASP A 159 13.35 -17.76 12.82
CA ASP A 159 14.58 -18.28 13.41
C ASP A 159 14.58 -19.80 13.34
N GLY A 160 15.71 -20.42 12.96
CA GLY A 160 15.85 -21.87 12.92
C GLY A 160 15.19 -22.56 11.72
N GLY A 161 14.89 -21.80 10.66
CA GLY A 161 14.33 -22.34 9.40
C GLY A 161 12.79 -22.28 9.34
N PRO A 162 12.16 -22.91 8.34
CA PRO A 162 10.73 -22.75 8.03
C PRO A 162 9.76 -23.11 9.15
N GLN A 163 10.15 -24.01 10.06
CA GLN A 163 9.34 -24.42 11.22
C GLN A 163 9.70 -23.64 12.51
N GLY A 164 10.62 -22.70 12.40
CA GLY A 164 11.07 -21.89 13.52
C GLY A 164 10.07 -20.82 13.95
N ARG A 165 10.41 -20.13 15.02
CA ARG A 165 9.57 -19.03 15.54
C ARG A 165 9.64 -17.82 14.62
N LEU A 166 8.48 -17.21 14.31
CA LEU A 166 8.41 -15.94 13.62
C LEU A 166 9.21 -14.85 14.35
N VAL A 167 10.03 -14.12 13.60
CA VAL A 167 10.79 -12.98 14.11
C VAL A 167 9.86 -11.75 14.11
N LYS A 168 9.76 -11.12 15.27
CA LYS A 168 8.86 -9.96 15.46
C LYS A 168 9.42 -8.72 14.77
N VAL A 169 8.53 -7.81 14.40
CA VAL A 169 8.91 -6.51 13.80
C VAL A 169 9.82 -5.71 14.74
N ASP A 170 9.56 -5.76 16.03
CA ASP A 170 10.28 -5.08 17.10
C ASP A 170 11.39 -5.92 17.74
N ASP A 171 11.89 -6.96 17.06
CA ASP A 171 13.02 -7.75 17.56
C ASP A 171 14.26 -6.84 17.71
N PRO A 172 14.91 -6.81 18.90
CA PRO A 172 15.99 -5.88 19.18
C PRO A 172 17.23 -6.06 18.29
N ARG A 173 17.37 -7.19 17.58
CA ARG A 173 18.48 -7.37 16.61
C ARG A 173 18.46 -6.34 15.47
N PHE A 174 17.31 -5.71 15.21
CA PHE A 174 17.16 -4.70 14.17
C PHE A 174 17.35 -3.27 14.67
N ASP A 175 17.45 -3.04 15.97
CA ASP A 175 17.64 -1.68 16.53
C ASP A 175 18.83 -0.94 15.94
N PRO A 176 20.02 -1.55 15.81
CA PRO A 176 21.17 -0.87 15.21
C PRO A 176 20.94 -0.43 13.76
N MET A 177 20.12 -1.18 13.00
CA MET A 177 19.75 -0.83 11.64
C MET A 177 18.82 0.41 11.63
N TRP A 178 17.81 0.44 12.51
CA TRP A 178 16.91 1.60 12.62
C TRP A 178 17.70 2.85 13.00
N ASP A 179 18.57 2.75 14.00
CA ASP A 179 19.44 3.86 14.43
C ASP A 179 20.40 4.32 13.33
N ALA A 180 20.95 3.40 12.53
CA ALA A 180 21.78 3.74 11.39
C ALA A 180 20.99 4.55 10.34
N CYS A 181 19.75 4.15 10.04
CA CYS A 181 18.87 4.92 9.16
C CYS A 181 18.67 6.36 9.66
N GLY A 182 18.40 6.54 10.95
CA GLY A 182 18.24 7.86 11.56
C GLY A 182 19.51 8.71 11.47
N ARG A 183 20.67 8.15 11.86
CA ARG A 183 21.97 8.86 11.78
C ARG A 183 22.35 9.25 10.36
N LEU A 184 21.97 8.43 9.39
CA LEU A 184 22.27 8.65 7.97
C LEU A 184 21.21 9.51 7.26
N GLY A 185 20.08 9.83 7.91
CA GLY A 185 18.98 10.55 7.28
C GLY A 185 18.30 9.75 6.17
N LEU A 186 18.30 8.42 6.25
CA LEU A 186 17.62 7.54 5.31
C LEU A 186 16.22 7.20 5.83
N PRO A 187 15.15 7.57 5.13
CA PRO A 187 13.80 7.16 5.51
C PRO A 187 13.63 5.65 5.36
N VAL A 188 12.77 5.09 6.22
CA VAL A 188 12.43 3.66 6.21
C VAL A 188 11.00 3.50 5.70
N ALA A 189 10.84 2.95 4.50
CA ALA A 189 9.56 2.56 3.93
C ALA A 189 9.13 1.19 4.48
N MET A 190 8.18 1.16 5.41
CA MET A 190 7.84 -0.01 6.20
C MET A 190 6.52 -0.65 5.74
N HIS A 191 6.60 -1.90 5.26
CA HIS A 191 5.46 -2.76 4.91
C HIS A 191 5.52 -4.03 5.76
N VAL A 192 4.78 -4.08 6.85
CA VAL A 192 4.78 -5.22 7.80
C VAL A 192 3.41 -5.90 7.95
N GLY A 193 2.39 -5.41 7.29
CA GLY A 193 1.03 -5.97 7.33
C GLY A 193 0.23 -5.61 6.08
N ASP A 194 -0.87 -6.31 5.89
CA ASP A 194 -1.87 -6.12 4.82
C ASP A 194 -3.20 -5.68 5.44
N PRO A 195 -4.26 -5.41 4.65
CA PRO A 195 -5.59 -5.07 5.18
C PRO A 195 -6.08 -6.03 6.27
N GLU A 196 -6.86 -5.54 7.21
CA GLU A 196 -7.36 -6.34 8.34
C GLU A 196 -8.02 -7.64 7.89
N ALA A 197 -8.72 -7.63 6.76
CA ALA A 197 -9.38 -8.80 6.16
C ALA A 197 -8.42 -9.96 5.85
N PHE A 198 -7.13 -9.71 5.61
CA PHE A 198 -6.11 -10.73 5.34
C PHE A 198 -5.76 -11.56 6.59
N PHE A 199 -6.09 -11.06 7.77
CA PHE A 199 -5.86 -11.72 9.06
C PHE A 199 -7.14 -12.41 9.60
N LEU A 200 -8.23 -12.32 8.86
CA LEU A 200 -9.50 -12.97 9.19
C LEU A 200 -9.72 -14.22 8.32
N PRO A 201 -10.58 -15.16 8.74
CA PRO A 201 -10.93 -16.30 7.91
C PRO A 201 -11.42 -15.89 6.53
N THR A 202 -10.98 -16.58 5.48
CA THR A 202 -11.47 -16.38 4.11
C THR A 202 -12.78 -17.11 3.95
N ASP A 203 -13.87 -16.52 4.47
CA ASP A 203 -15.22 -17.05 4.43
C ASP A 203 -16.20 -16.07 3.77
N ARG A 204 -17.50 -16.38 3.78
CA ARG A 204 -18.56 -15.57 3.17
C ARG A 204 -18.70 -14.15 3.75
N PHE A 205 -18.09 -13.84 4.87
CA PHE A 205 -18.14 -12.53 5.52
C PHE A 205 -16.88 -11.70 5.26
N ASN A 206 -15.84 -12.28 4.67
CA ASN A 206 -14.61 -11.59 4.36
C ASN A 206 -14.79 -10.71 3.12
N GLU A 207 -14.63 -9.40 3.24
CA GLU A 207 -14.81 -8.47 2.12
C GLU A 207 -13.79 -8.68 0.98
N ARG A 208 -12.66 -9.36 1.28
CA ARG A 208 -11.60 -9.69 0.34
C ARG A 208 -11.68 -11.16 -0.13
N TYR A 209 -12.86 -11.80 -0.01
CA TYR A 209 -13.04 -13.20 -0.30
C TYR A 209 -12.55 -13.61 -1.69
N GLU A 210 -12.87 -12.86 -2.75
CA GLU A 210 -12.48 -13.21 -4.10
C GLU A 210 -10.96 -13.09 -4.30
N GLU A 211 -10.34 -12.02 -3.80
CA GLU A 211 -8.89 -11.81 -3.84
C GLU A 211 -8.15 -12.91 -3.06
N LEU A 212 -8.54 -13.18 -1.83
CA LEU A 212 -7.90 -14.21 -0.99
C LEU A 212 -8.18 -15.64 -1.46
N SER A 213 -9.29 -15.88 -2.14
CA SER A 213 -9.57 -17.18 -2.77
C SER A 213 -8.69 -17.42 -3.98
N ALA A 214 -8.36 -16.35 -4.74
CA ALA A 214 -7.41 -16.41 -5.86
C ALA A 214 -5.95 -16.51 -5.38
N HIS A 215 -5.64 -15.95 -4.20
CA HIS A 215 -4.31 -15.89 -3.60
C HIS A 215 -4.32 -16.39 -2.15
N PRO A 216 -4.53 -17.71 -1.91
CA PRO A 216 -4.62 -18.25 -0.55
C PRO A 216 -3.35 -18.06 0.29
N ASP A 217 -2.20 -17.92 -0.35
CA ASP A 217 -0.91 -17.63 0.27
C ASP A 217 -0.79 -16.18 0.81
N TRP A 218 -1.76 -15.32 0.50
CA TRP A 218 -1.84 -13.96 1.06
C TRP A 218 -2.64 -13.91 2.38
N SER A 219 -3.31 -14.99 2.76
CA SER A 219 -4.04 -15.07 4.01
C SER A 219 -3.10 -15.30 5.19
N PHE A 220 -3.20 -14.44 6.20
CA PHE A 220 -2.50 -14.54 7.49
C PHE A 220 -3.46 -14.97 8.61
N SER A 221 -4.60 -15.55 8.25
CA SER A 221 -5.54 -16.13 9.19
C SER A 221 -4.99 -17.46 9.74
N GLY A 222 -4.84 -17.56 11.04
CA GLY A 222 -4.41 -18.80 11.67
C GLY A 222 -3.38 -18.61 12.79
N ARG A 223 -2.99 -19.72 13.42
CA ARG A 223 -2.12 -19.73 14.62
C ARG A 223 -0.65 -19.43 14.31
N ASP A 224 -0.24 -19.56 13.06
CA ASP A 224 1.15 -19.38 12.65
C ASP A 224 1.53 -17.92 12.42
N PHE A 225 0.55 -17.02 12.43
CA PHE A 225 0.73 -15.59 12.24
C PHE A 225 0.28 -14.79 13.47
N PRO A 226 0.86 -13.61 13.70
CA PRO A 226 0.38 -12.70 14.73
C PRO A 226 -1.01 -12.19 14.36
N ALA A 227 -1.81 -11.85 15.38
CA ALA A 227 -3.05 -11.12 15.13
C ALA A 227 -2.74 -9.75 14.51
N PHE A 228 -3.65 -9.24 13.69
CA PHE A 228 -3.48 -7.94 12.99
C PHE A 228 -3.02 -6.81 13.93
N LYS A 229 -3.69 -6.64 15.07
CA LYS A 229 -3.34 -5.60 16.05
C LYS A 229 -1.99 -5.84 16.73
N GLU A 230 -1.53 -7.07 16.84
CA GLU A 230 -0.22 -7.39 17.43
C GLU A 230 0.93 -6.95 16.52
N ILE A 231 0.79 -7.15 15.19
CA ILE A 231 1.82 -6.71 14.25
C ILE A 231 1.88 -5.19 14.17
N LEU A 232 0.72 -4.49 14.21
CA LEU A 232 0.69 -3.03 14.28
C LEU A 232 1.29 -2.50 15.58
N ALA A 233 1.01 -3.14 16.72
CA ALA A 233 1.61 -2.77 18.00
C ALA A 233 3.13 -2.99 18.01
N ALA A 234 3.64 -4.05 17.37
CA ALA A 234 5.08 -4.28 17.23
C ALA A 234 5.73 -3.18 16.36
N ARG A 235 5.11 -2.80 15.25
CA ARG A 235 5.53 -1.65 14.43
C ARG A 235 5.58 -0.35 15.25
N ASP A 236 4.55 -0.08 16.02
CA ASP A 236 4.45 1.15 16.82
C ASP A 236 5.52 1.20 17.92
N ARG A 237 5.95 0.06 18.46
CA ARG A 237 7.09 0.00 19.40
C ARG A 237 8.41 0.37 18.72
N VAL A 238 8.61 -0.01 17.43
CA VAL A 238 9.76 0.46 16.65
C VAL A 238 9.73 1.97 16.51
N PHE A 239 8.58 2.55 16.11
CA PHE A 239 8.44 4.00 15.99
C PHE A 239 8.74 4.72 17.31
N SER A 240 8.21 4.20 18.42
CA SER A 240 8.44 4.76 19.75
C SER A 240 9.91 4.72 20.17
N LYS A 241 10.62 3.65 19.82
CA LYS A 241 12.02 3.42 20.22
C LYS A 241 13.00 4.21 19.40
N HIS A 242 12.68 4.55 18.13
CA HIS A 242 13.59 5.19 17.19
C HIS A 242 13.06 6.56 16.69
N PRO A 243 12.88 7.55 17.59
CA PRO A 243 12.25 8.84 17.27
C PRO A 243 13.08 9.71 16.33
N HIS A 244 14.34 9.38 16.09
CA HIS A 244 15.24 10.10 15.18
C HIS A 244 15.25 9.50 13.76
N THR A 245 14.54 8.41 13.53
CA THR A 245 14.43 7.75 12.24
C THR A 245 13.11 8.14 11.59
N THR A 246 13.15 8.66 10.37
CA THR A 246 11.93 8.93 9.60
C THR A 246 11.36 7.62 9.08
N PHE A 247 10.11 7.32 9.41
CA PHE A 247 9.39 6.17 8.89
C PHE A 247 8.28 6.59 7.94
N VAL A 248 8.08 5.80 6.89
CA VAL A 248 6.90 5.86 6.04
C VAL A 248 6.16 4.54 6.21
N ALA A 249 5.08 4.56 6.97
CA ALA A 249 4.19 3.41 7.13
C ALA A 249 3.35 3.27 5.86
N LEU A 250 3.73 2.31 5.02
CA LEU A 250 3.15 2.11 3.69
C LEU A 250 1.68 1.73 3.78
N HIS A 251 0.95 1.88 2.66
CA HIS A 251 -0.45 1.47 2.56
C HIS A 251 -1.35 2.10 3.63
N VAL A 252 -1.20 3.43 3.82
CA VAL A 252 -1.94 4.20 4.86
C VAL A 252 -1.75 3.59 6.25
N GLY A 253 -0.48 3.30 6.59
CA GLY A 253 -0.14 2.70 7.89
C GLY A 253 -0.69 1.29 8.10
N HIS A 254 -0.96 0.54 7.02
CA HIS A 254 -1.54 -0.81 6.98
C HIS A 254 -2.99 -0.90 7.49
N TRP A 255 -3.67 0.22 7.74
CA TRP A 255 -5.05 0.21 8.25
C TRP A 255 -5.91 1.30 7.60
N ALA A 256 -5.95 1.30 6.27
CA ALA A 256 -6.71 2.28 5.49
C ALA A 256 -8.23 2.23 5.79
N GLU A 257 -8.72 1.11 6.31
CA GLU A 257 -10.09 0.89 6.76
C GLU A 257 -10.43 1.66 8.04
N ASN A 258 -9.40 2.10 8.82
CA ASN A 258 -9.58 2.80 10.08
C ASN A 258 -8.71 4.08 10.17
N LEU A 259 -9.12 5.12 9.46
CA LEU A 259 -8.38 6.39 9.42
C LEU A 259 -8.31 7.11 10.77
N THR A 260 -9.19 6.80 11.72
CA THR A 260 -9.09 7.31 13.09
C THR A 260 -7.84 6.74 13.78
N ALA A 261 -7.65 5.42 13.75
CA ALA A 261 -6.49 4.78 14.34
C ALA A 261 -5.17 5.19 13.65
N VAL A 262 -5.19 5.37 12.33
CA VAL A 262 -4.03 5.89 11.59
C VAL A 262 -3.72 7.34 12.01
N GLY A 263 -4.74 8.17 12.20
CA GLY A 263 -4.58 9.53 12.70
C GLY A 263 -3.98 9.57 14.11
N GLU A 264 -4.45 8.72 15.02
CA GLU A 264 -3.89 8.58 16.38
C GLU A 264 -2.42 8.14 16.34
N MET A 265 -2.05 7.24 15.43
CA MET A 265 -0.64 6.85 15.20
C MET A 265 0.19 8.06 14.74
N LEU A 266 -0.29 8.83 13.76
CA LEU A 266 0.40 10.03 13.27
C LEU A 266 0.54 11.11 14.34
N ASP A 267 -0.48 11.32 15.16
CA ASP A 267 -0.43 12.29 16.28
C ASP A 267 0.60 11.86 17.34
N ARG A 268 0.71 10.55 17.61
CA ARG A 268 1.67 10.00 18.59
C ARG A 268 3.11 10.02 18.10
N PHE A 269 3.34 9.84 16.79
CA PHE A 269 4.67 9.72 16.21
C PHE A 269 4.94 10.79 15.14
N PRO A 270 5.47 11.98 15.52
CA PRO A 270 5.69 13.09 14.59
C PRO A 270 6.69 12.80 13.46
N HIS A 271 7.54 11.80 13.58
CA HIS A 271 8.52 11.36 12.57
C HIS A 271 8.00 10.25 11.62
N VAL A 272 6.72 9.86 11.75
CA VAL A 272 6.09 8.84 10.89
C VAL A 272 5.20 9.51 9.83
N HIS A 273 5.26 9.04 8.62
CA HIS A 273 4.47 9.43 7.45
C HIS A 273 3.70 8.23 6.94
N VAL A 274 2.74 8.45 6.05
CA VAL A 274 2.01 7.39 5.33
C VAL A 274 2.02 7.64 3.84
N GLU A 275 1.85 6.59 3.04
CA GLU A 275 1.62 6.69 1.61
C GLU A 275 0.37 5.89 1.21
N ILE A 276 -0.21 6.19 0.03
CA ILE A 276 -1.54 5.73 -0.35
C ILE A 276 -1.56 4.54 -1.32
N GLY A 277 -0.41 3.94 -1.62
CA GLY A 277 -0.26 2.87 -2.61
C GLY A 277 -1.21 1.71 -2.36
N ALA A 278 -1.88 1.26 -3.41
CA ALA A 278 -2.85 0.17 -3.41
C ALA A 278 -4.00 0.32 -2.39
N ARG A 279 -4.31 1.55 -1.91
CA ARG A 279 -5.34 1.80 -0.87
C ARG A 279 -6.40 2.83 -1.25
N ILE A 280 -6.45 3.26 -2.51
CA ILE A 280 -7.55 4.14 -2.96
C ILE A 280 -8.90 3.41 -2.93
N GLY A 281 -8.89 2.07 -2.97
CA GLY A 281 -10.09 1.24 -2.81
C GLY A 281 -10.76 1.41 -1.45
N GLU A 282 -9.98 1.54 -0.36
CA GLU A 282 -10.48 1.81 1.00
C GLU A 282 -10.77 3.29 1.22
N LEU A 283 -9.84 4.16 0.81
CA LEU A 283 -9.98 5.61 0.97
C LEU A 283 -11.21 6.14 0.24
N GLY A 284 -11.44 5.69 -1.00
CA GLY A 284 -12.54 6.14 -1.82
C GLY A 284 -13.92 5.61 -1.41
N ARG A 285 -13.99 4.53 -0.61
CA ARG A 285 -15.25 4.06 0.01
C ARG A 285 -15.68 4.92 1.21
N GLN A 286 -14.77 5.73 1.76
CA GLN A 286 -15.01 6.64 2.89
C GLN A 286 -14.59 8.09 2.55
N PRO A 287 -15.06 8.68 1.43
CA PRO A 287 -14.48 9.90 0.87
C PRO A 287 -14.54 11.09 1.84
N ARG A 288 -15.61 11.21 2.64
CA ARG A 288 -15.76 12.31 3.62
C ARG A 288 -14.73 12.19 4.76
N THR A 289 -14.45 10.99 5.23
CA THR A 289 -13.45 10.74 6.28
C THR A 289 -12.04 10.88 5.69
N ALA A 290 -11.80 10.32 4.51
CA ALA A 290 -10.55 10.46 3.79
C ALA A 290 -10.22 11.94 3.52
N ARG A 291 -11.21 12.75 3.06
CA ARG A 291 -10.98 14.18 2.84
C ARG A 291 -10.52 14.89 4.12
N ARG A 292 -11.19 14.68 5.26
CA ARG A 292 -10.77 15.26 6.55
C ARG A 292 -9.41 14.76 7.00
N PHE A 293 -9.07 13.51 6.71
CA PHE A 293 -7.76 12.95 6.99
C PHE A 293 -6.67 13.63 6.19
N PHE A 294 -6.88 13.84 4.89
CA PHE A 294 -5.94 14.57 4.03
C PHE A 294 -5.79 16.04 4.47
N ASP A 295 -6.89 16.72 4.81
CA ASP A 295 -6.84 18.09 5.32
C ASP A 295 -5.95 18.20 6.59
N ARG A 296 -6.14 17.27 7.55
CA ARG A 296 -5.42 17.30 8.83
C ARG A 296 -3.95 16.89 8.71
N TYR A 297 -3.67 15.86 7.91
CA TYR A 297 -2.34 15.26 7.82
C TYR A 297 -1.63 15.56 6.49
N GLN A 298 -2.00 16.63 5.80
CA GLN A 298 -1.51 17.00 4.48
C GLN A 298 0.03 17.03 4.35
N ASP A 299 0.75 17.33 5.43
CA ASP A 299 2.22 17.36 5.48
C ASP A 299 2.87 15.99 5.76
N ARG A 300 2.04 14.94 5.90
CA ARG A 300 2.44 13.60 6.33
C ARG A 300 2.00 12.49 5.36
N ILE A 301 1.32 12.83 4.29
CA ILE A 301 0.81 11.89 3.29
C ILE A 301 1.64 12.02 2.02
N LEU A 302 2.09 10.87 1.48
CA LEU A 302 2.82 10.78 0.23
C LEU A 302 1.96 10.11 -0.85
N PHE A 303 2.13 10.55 -2.08
CA PHE A 303 1.61 9.83 -3.24
C PHE A 303 2.40 8.54 -3.43
N GLY A 304 1.70 7.45 -3.68
CA GLY A 304 2.26 6.16 -4.03
C GLY A 304 1.19 5.32 -4.73
N THR A 305 1.60 4.44 -5.64
CA THR A 305 0.68 3.56 -6.37
C THR A 305 0.89 2.10 -6.04
N ASP A 306 2.06 1.72 -5.55
CA ASP A 306 2.54 0.35 -5.45
C ASP A 306 2.68 -0.30 -6.85
N ALA A 307 2.99 0.53 -7.85
CA ALA A 307 3.01 0.13 -9.24
C ALA A 307 4.09 -0.90 -9.56
N VAL A 308 3.69 -1.88 -10.37
CA VAL A 308 4.52 -2.98 -10.84
C VAL A 308 4.46 -3.04 -12.37
N PRO A 309 5.57 -2.85 -13.08
CA PRO A 309 5.59 -3.05 -14.52
C PRO A 309 5.28 -4.51 -14.89
N LEU A 310 4.43 -4.69 -15.90
CA LEU A 310 4.03 -6.01 -16.43
C LEU A 310 3.46 -6.98 -15.37
N GLY A 311 2.78 -6.47 -14.34
CA GLY A 311 2.05 -7.28 -13.38
C GLY A 311 0.67 -7.64 -13.91
N THR A 312 0.27 -8.91 -13.90
CA THR A 312 -1.08 -9.36 -14.28
C THR A 312 -1.88 -9.87 -13.09
N GLU A 313 -1.20 -10.25 -12.01
CA GLU A 313 -1.80 -10.86 -10.80
C GLU A 313 -2.50 -9.82 -9.91
N THR A 314 -2.09 -8.55 -10.04
CA THR A 314 -2.60 -7.43 -9.25
C THR A 314 -3.00 -6.28 -10.17
N PRO A 315 -4.17 -6.34 -10.85
CA PRO A 315 -4.59 -5.33 -11.83
C PRO A 315 -4.55 -3.89 -11.31
N GLN A 316 -4.83 -3.68 -10.01
CA GLN A 316 -4.77 -2.39 -9.34
C GLN A 316 -3.36 -1.83 -9.15
N GLN A 317 -2.32 -2.55 -9.56
CA GLN A 317 -0.91 -2.15 -9.43
C GLN A 317 -0.16 -2.20 -10.79
N VAL A 318 -0.84 -2.53 -11.88
CA VAL A 318 -0.20 -2.57 -13.20
C VAL A 318 0.20 -1.18 -13.63
N PHE A 319 1.52 -0.95 -13.73
CA PHE A 319 2.06 0.34 -14.18
C PHE A 319 1.58 0.69 -15.58
N GLY A 320 1.00 1.86 -15.74
CA GLY A 320 0.48 2.37 -17.03
C GLY A 320 -0.34 3.64 -16.85
N GLU A 321 -0.63 4.30 -17.96
CA GLU A 321 -1.39 5.56 -17.97
C GLU A 321 -2.76 5.44 -17.29
N GLU A 322 -3.43 4.32 -17.46
CA GLU A 322 -4.75 4.08 -16.88
C GLU A 322 -4.70 4.04 -15.34
N LEU A 323 -3.69 3.38 -14.76
CA LEU A 323 -3.50 3.36 -13.31
C LEU A 323 -3.34 4.77 -12.75
N TYR A 324 -2.44 5.56 -13.33
CA TYR A 324 -2.20 6.94 -12.87
C TYR A 324 -3.41 7.83 -13.08
N GLY A 325 -4.12 7.69 -14.20
CA GLY A 325 -5.37 8.41 -14.46
C GLY A 325 -6.43 8.17 -13.38
N ILE A 326 -6.56 6.93 -12.90
CA ILE A 326 -7.48 6.57 -11.80
C ILE A 326 -7.06 7.26 -10.48
N TYR A 327 -5.76 7.23 -10.13
CA TYR A 327 -5.25 7.90 -8.93
C TYR A 327 -5.43 9.41 -8.99
N TYR A 328 -5.20 10.02 -10.15
CA TYR A 328 -5.40 11.47 -10.33
C TYR A 328 -6.88 11.84 -10.27
N ARG A 329 -7.75 11.07 -10.92
CA ARG A 329 -9.20 11.23 -10.80
C ARG A 329 -9.65 11.17 -9.34
N PHE A 330 -9.14 10.20 -8.58
CA PHE A 330 -9.44 10.05 -7.15
C PHE A 330 -9.03 11.28 -6.33
N LEU A 331 -7.85 11.85 -6.58
CA LEU A 331 -7.34 12.98 -5.79
C LEU A 331 -7.85 14.34 -6.26
N GLU A 332 -7.99 14.55 -7.59
CA GLU A 332 -8.24 15.85 -8.19
C GLU A 332 -9.73 16.16 -8.43
N THR A 333 -10.61 15.15 -8.45
CA THR A 333 -12.02 15.32 -8.74
C THR A 333 -12.90 14.91 -7.57
N ASP A 334 -14.16 15.35 -7.60
CA ASP A 334 -15.25 14.92 -6.72
C ASP A 334 -16.20 13.94 -7.42
N ASP A 335 -15.71 13.28 -8.48
CA ASP A 335 -16.46 12.27 -9.22
C ASP A 335 -16.96 11.15 -8.30
N GLU A 336 -18.11 10.61 -8.65
CA GLU A 336 -18.80 9.60 -7.84
C GLU A 336 -18.77 8.23 -8.52
N TYR A 337 -18.67 7.17 -7.70
CA TYR A 337 -18.96 5.78 -8.05
C TYR A 337 -18.21 5.27 -9.28
N PHE A 338 -16.90 5.36 -9.30
CA PHE A 338 -16.03 4.89 -10.39
C PHE A 338 -15.09 3.75 -9.98
N ASP A 339 -14.51 3.08 -10.96
CA ASP A 339 -13.58 1.95 -10.74
C ASP A 339 -12.25 2.43 -10.17
N TYR A 340 -11.71 1.68 -9.21
CA TYR A 340 -10.42 1.97 -8.57
C TYR A 340 -9.23 1.23 -9.21
N ALA A 341 -9.48 0.42 -10.22
CA ALA A 341 -8.45 -0.35 -10.91
C ALA A 341 -8.80 -0.54 -12.39
N PRO A 342 -7.81 -0.70 -13.27
CA PRO A 342 -8.02 -1.01 -14.67
C PRO A 342 -8.45 -2.48 -14.85
N SER A 343 -9.67 -2.81 -14.42
CA SER A 343 -10.21 -4.16 -14.44
C SER A 343 -11.73 -4.13 -14.53
N LYS A 344 -12.33 -5.00 -15.36
CA LYS A 344 -13.79 -5.13 -15.48
C LYS A 344 -14.46 -5.56 -14.18
N VAL A 345 -13.82 -6.45 -13.44
CA VAL A 345 -14.23 -6.88 -12.10
C VAL A 345 -13.23 -6.28 -11.14
N PRO A 346 -13.69 -5.48 -10.15
CA PRO A 346 -12.79 -4.87 -9.19
C PRO A 346 -12.01 -5.94 -8.42
N PRO A 347 -10.66 -5.88 -8.42
CA PRO A 347 -9.82 -7.01 -8.01
C PRO A 347 -9.79 -7.26 -6.50
N GLN A 348 -9.96 -6.21 -5.69
CA GLN A 348 -9.90 -6.31 -4.23
C GLN A 348 -11.26 -6.57 -3.60
N GLY A 349 -12.34 -6.13 -4.27
CA GLY A 349 -13.72 -6.30 -3.87
C GLY A 349 -14.65 -5.54 -4.80
N ARG A 350 -15.90 -5.97 -4.87
CA ARG A 350 -16.90 -5.48 -5.83
C ARG A 350 -17.53 -4.16 -5.41
N TRP A 351 -16.72 -3.16 -5.15
CA TRP A 351 -17.15 -1.80 -4.82
C TRP A 351 -16.63 -0.78 -5.83
N ARG A 352 -17.13 0.44 -5.71
CA ARG A 352 -16.70 1.63 -6.43
C ARG A 352 -16.21 2.66 -5.44
N ILE A 353 -15.47 3.64 -5.95
CA ILE A 353 -14.89 4.71 -5.14
C ILE A 353 -15.42 6.08 -5.56
N TYR A 354 -15.13 7.06 -4.72
CA TYR A 354 -15.50 8.46 -4.88
C TYR A 354 -14.25 9.32 -4.78
N GLY A 355 -14.17 10.36 -5.61
CA GLY A 355 -13.06 11.30 -5.61
C GLY A 355 -13.04 12.17 -4.34
N LEU A 356 -11.89 12.74 -4.06
CA LEU A 356 -11.67 13.59 -2.89
C LEU A 356 -11.75 15.09 -3.23
N GLY A 357 -11.55 15.50 -4.47
CA GLY A 357 -11.54 16.89 -4.90
C GLY A 357 -10.58 17.74 -4.06
N LEU A 358 -9.33 17.28 -3.87
CA LEU A 358 -8.37 17.96 -3.01
C LEU A 358 -8.00 19.34 -3.56
N PRO A 359 -7.86 20.37 -2.70
CA PRO A 359 -7.39 21.67 -3.13
C PRO A 359 -5.92 21.60 -3.56
N GLU A 360 -5.51 22.51 -4.45
CA GLU A 360 -4.16 22.55 -5.03
C GLU A 360 -3.04 22.56 -3.99
N SER A 361 -3.25 23.28 -2.87
CA SER A 361 -2.27 23.32 -1.78
C SER A 361 -2.00 21.96 -1.16
N ILE A 362 -3.00 21.09 -1.07
CA ILE A 362 -2.85 19.73 -0.56
C ILE A 362 -2.30 18.81 -1.66
N LEU A 363 -2.79 18.96 -2.90
CA LEU A 363 -2.27 18.18 -4.03
C LEU A 363 -0.76 18.33 -4.19
N ARG A 364 -0.20 19.55 -4.12
CA ARG A 364 1.24 19.79 -4.20
C ARG A 364 2.00 19.02 -3.12
N LYS A 365 1.55 19.09 -1.88
CA LYS A 365 2.16 18.40 -0.75
C LYS A 365 2.16 16.88 -0.95
N VAL A 366 1.01 16.33 -1.32
CA VAL A 366 0.84 14.87 -1.52
C VAL A 366 1.63 14.41 -2.73
N TYR A 367 1.58 15.13 -3.85
CA TYR A 367 2.21 14.72 -5.09
C TYR A 367 3.74 14.77 -5.06
N TYR A 368 4.34 15.78 -4.42
CA TYR A 368 5.80 15.92 -4.47
C TYR A 368 6.45 16.56 -3.25
N GLU A 369 5.91 17.64 -2.65
CA GLU A 369 6.62 18.41 -1.63
C GLU A 369 7.01 17.59 -0.41
N ASN A 370 6.12 16.70 0.05
CA ASN A 370 6.41 15.80 1.17
C ASN A 370 7.50 14.80 0.82
N ALA A 371 7.47 14.21 -0.38
CA ALA A 371 8.47 13.26 -0.83
C ALA A 371 9.84 13.94 -1.04
N GLU A 372 9.89 15.14 -1.64
CA GLU A 372 11.13 15.93 -1.75
C GLU A 372 11.78 16.16 -0.40
N ARG A 373 10.99 16.57 0.59
CA ARG A 373 11.47 16.85 1.94
C ARG A 373 12.03 15.60 2.62
N ILE A 374 11.35 14.46 2.49
CA ILE A 374 11.74 13.20 3.16
C ILE A 374 12.97 12.58 2.50
N LEU A 375 13.03 12.61 1.16
CA LEU A 375 14.10 12.00 0.39
C LEU A 375 15.30 12.93 0.17
N GLY A 376 15.19 14.21 0.55
CA GLY A 376 16.20 15.21 0.26
C GLY A 376 16.40 15.48 -1.23
N LEU A 377 15.34 15.26 -2.03
CA LEU A 377 15.33 15.48 -3.47
C LEU A 377 14.85 16.90 -3.79
N LYS A 378 15.17 17.36 -5.00
CA LYS A 378 14.50 18.48 -5.65
C LYS A 378 14.09 18.06 -7.04
N LEU A 379 12.82 18.20 -7.35
CA LEU A 379 12.36 17.97 -8.72
C LEU A 379 13.06 18.95 -9.66
N VAL A 380 13.63 18.41 -10.72
CA VAL A 380 14.10 19.24 -11.82
C VAL A 380 12.85 19.77 -12.52
N THR A 381 12.51 21.03 -12.28
CA THR A 381 11.48 21.72 -13.06
C THR A 381 12.00 21.86 -14.50
N ALA A 382 11.27 21.25 -15.44
CA ALA A 382 11.56 21.41 -16.86
C ALA A 382 11.24 22.84 -17.32
#